data_ebb3b70d6cde3ace17fa4a0d5727427d
#
_entry.id   ebb3b70d6cde3ace17fa4a0d5727427d
#
_cell.length_a   1.000
_cell.length_b   1.000
_cell.length_c   1.000
_cell.angle_alpha   90.00
_cell.angle_beta   90.00
_cell.angle_gamma   90.00
#
_symmetry.space_group_name_H-M   'P 1'
#
loop_
_entity.id
_entity.type
_entity.pdbx_description
1 polymer ?
#
loop_
_entity_poly.entity_id
_entity_poly.type
_entity_poly.pdbx_seq_one_letter_code
_entity_poly.pdbx_strand_id
1 'polypeptide(L)'
;MSHCFVKRLSLCICTALLVASCAKQNKQAFYNTGIIYCSESNPVTFNPQLDTSSTTSDASSHQLYDRLLDFDPESGRIVPSLASSWLVSDDGLTYAFQLRKDVWFHNTRYFTPTRNFNADDVIFSIDRWRLRSHPYHYVSGGRYPYFESIGLAQNIASVERVNGYRVEITLKRRDSSFLANLATDFAVILSEEYANQLAQTGTPGKIDELPVGTGPFKFDSYRKDHFIKFLRHDNYWRDQMEDAPTSDEALSYNNTVESANQEVENGQGGEDTVQDGTAQNGDETRPVVEQLIFDITPRSSLRLAKLMTGECDATAFPAQTELEVIRAKEDLTLAEKPGLNIGFWAFNTQRPPFDNPDVRRALAAAIDKNTLLEAVYFDSATRAKTLLPAASWAFQNDADDTAYNPVLARKLLADAGVKAGFSMTIWAMPVERSYNPNATKMAELIQRYLRDVGVEATIVSYDWTTFRRHLQEGLHDSVLIGWSADNGDPDNFYRPLLSCGAIPSGTNRAMWCSEDYDKLLNDALQTDDIEERTAIYRQVNRLLYERLPLVPIAHAYRYQAYRNELEGMTINPFGGVRFGGVKKAL
;
A
#
# COMPACT_ATOMS: atom_id res chain seq x y z
N MET A 1 4.06 -26.99 65.34
CA MET A 1 4.50 -26.16 64.19
C MET A 1 4.32 -26.83 62.81
N SER A 2 4.15 -28.14 62.71
CA SER A 2 4.05 -28.87 61.42
C SER A 2 2.73 -28.70 60.66
N HIS A 3 1.58 -28.58 61.32
CA HIS A 3 0.27 -28.51 60.66
C HIS A 3 -0.07 -27.16 59.98
N CYS A 4 0.60 -26.06 60.36
CA CYS A 4 0.36 -24.74 59.75
C CYS A 4 1.09 -24.55 58.43
N PHE A 5 2.22 -25.24 58.24
CA PHE A 5 3.02 -25.16 57.02
C PHE A 5 2.40 -25.91 55.83
N VAL A 6 1.77 -27.08 56.10
CA VAL A 6 1.12 -27.89 55.06
C VAL A 6 -0.14 -27.21 54.53
N LYS A 7 -0.94 -26.53 55.39
CA LYS A 7 -2.11 -25.79 54.93
C LYS A 7 -1.79 -24.56 54.09
N ARG A 8 -0.67 -23.84 54.38
CA ARG A 8 -0.22 -22.69 53.55
C ARG A 8 0.35 -23.13 52.20
N LEU A 9 1.05 -24.28 52.17
CA LEU A 9 1.58 -24.81 50.91
C LEU A 9 0.46 -25.32 49.99
N SER A 10 -0.55 -25.98 50.54
CA SER A 10 -1.71 -26.45 49.77
C SER A 10 -2.55 -25.30 49.21
N LEU A 11 -2.70 -24.18 49.92
CA LEU A 11 -3.42 -23.00 49.47
C LEU A 11 -2.68 -22.26 48.34
N CYS A 12 -1.34 -22.17 48.39
CA CYS A 12 -0.52 -21.59 47.33
C CYS A 12 -0.53 -22.44 46.05
N ILE A 13 -0.57 -23.75 46.14
CA ILE A 13 -0.66 -24.66 44.99
C ILE A 13 -2.03 -24.56 44.32
N CYS A 14 -3.13 -24.49 45.09
CA CYS A 14 -4.46 -24.31 44.53
C CYS A 14 -4.66 -22.94 43.85
N THR A 15 -4.10 -21.85 44.40
CA THR A 15 -4.16 -20.53 43.76
C THR A 15 -3.28 -20.48 42.48
N ALA A 16 -2.11 -21.11 42.46
CA ALA A 16 -1.28 -21.19 41.28
C ALA A 16 -1.94 -22.02 40.16
N LEU A 17 -2.64 -23.10 40.47
CA LEU A 17 -3.37 -23.90 39.51
C LEU A 17 -4.62 -23.18 38.96
N LEU A 18 -5.32 -22.40 39.78
CA LEU A 18 -6.45 -21.56 39.32
C LEU A 18 -5.99 -20.43 38.38
N VAL A 19 -4.89 -19.77 38.70
CA VAL A 19 -4.32 -18.70 37.80
C VAL A 19 -3.81 -19.30 36.50
N ALA A 20 -3.18 -20.47 36.53
CA ALA A 20 -2.74 -21.17 35.33
C ALA A 20 -3.90 -21.66 34.45
N SER A 21 -5.01 -22.10 35.08
CA SER A 21 -6.25 -22.50 34.38
C SER A 21 -6.93 -21.31 33.71
N CYS A 22 -7.06 -20.16 34.38
CA CYS A 22 -7.62 -18.93 33.79
C CYS A 22 -6.74 -18.39 32.66
N ALA A 23 -5.41 -18.44 32.79
CA ALA A 23 -4.50 -18.01 31.74
C ALA A 23 -4.59 -18.92 30.51
N LYS A 24 -4.80 -20.24 30.70
CA LYS A 24 -4.98 -21.20 29.62
C LYS A 24 -6.33 -21.01 28.90
N GLN A 25 -7.39 -20.74 29.67
CA GLN A 25 -8.73 -20.49 29.14
C GLN A 25 -8.79 -19.17 28.35
N ASN A 26 -8.13 -18.10 28.83
CA ASN A 26 -8.04 -16.83 28.09
C ASN A 26 -7.21 -16.95 26.80
N LYS A 27 -6.14 -17.75 26.80
CA LYS A 27 -5.41 -18.04 25.57
C LYS A 27 -6.27 -18.81 24.57
N GLN A 28 -7.00 -19.83 25.00
CA GLN A 28 -7.85 -20.63 24.12
C GLN A 28 -9.00 -19.80 23.53
N ALA A 29 -9.63 -18.94 24.32
CA ALA A 29 -10.66 -18.03 23.84
C ALA A 29 -10.11 -17.06 22.77
N PHE A 30 -8.90 -16.52 22.98
CA PHE A 30 -8.25 -15.66 21.98
C PHE A 30 -7.97 -16.41 20.68
N TYR A 31 -7.42 -17.64 20.74
CA TYR A 31 -7.13 -18.43 19.53
C TYR A 31 -8.38 -18.78 18.72
N ASN A 32 -9.56 -18.79 19.36
CA ASN A 32 -10.81 -19.08 18.68
C ASN A 32 -11.42 -17.85 17.97
N THR A 33 -11.17 -16.63 18.44
CA THR A 33 -11.81 -15.41 17.93
C THR A 33 -10.82 -14.34 17.47
N GLY A 34 -9.51 -14.58 17.62
CA GLY A 34 -8.44 -13.64 17.26
C GLY A 34 -7.59 -14.13 16.11
N ILE A 35 -7.07 -13.17 15.33
CA ILE A 35 -6.04 -13.41 14.30
C ILE A 35 -4.72 -12.80 14.77
N ILE A 36 -3.63 -13.55 14.61
CA ILE A 36 -2.27 -13.06 14.79
C ILE A 36 -1.58 -13.01 13.43
N TYR A 37 -1.25 -11.82 12.99
CA TYR A 37 -0.44 -11.56 11.80
C TYR A 37 1.00 -11.24 12.19
N CYS A 38 1.95 -12.06 11.76
CA CYS A 38 3.37 -11.81 11.96
C CYS A 38 3.88 -10.79 10.94
N SER A 39 4.01 -9.53 11.36
CA SER A 39 4.53 -8.41 10.57
C SER A 39 6.05 -8.34 10.62
N GLU A 40 6.67 -7.85 9.55
CA GLU A 40 8.13 -7.75 9.43
C GLU A 40 8.72 -6.52 10.11
N SER A 41 7.92 -5.48 10.42
CA SER A 41 8.42 -4.24 11.02
C SER A 41 7.29 -3.44 11.68
N ASN A 42 7.69 -2.42 12.45
CA ASN A 42 6.77 -1.42 12.98
C ASN A 42 6.24 -0.50 11.87
N PRO A 43 4.99 0.01 11.97
CA PRO A 43 4.56 1.14 11.17
C PRO A 43 5.37 2.40 11.56
N VAL A 44 5.56 3.29 10.59
CA VAL A 44 6.17 4.60 10.83
C VAL A 44 5.20 5.52 11.55
N THR A 45 3.93 5.42 11.20
CA THR A 45 2.79 6.17 11.74
C THR A 45 1.52 5.33 11.63
N PHE A 46 0.44 5.72 12.32
CA PHE A 46 -0.90 5.15 12.08
C PHE A 46 -1.75 6.01 11.12
N ASN A 47 -1.16 7.05 10.51
CA ASN A 47 -1.81 7.83 9.47
C ASN A 47 -1.12 7.62 8.12
N PRO A 48 -1.72 6.87 7.18
CA PRO A 48 -1.12 6.57 5.88
C PRO A 48 -1.01 7.79 4.96
N GLN A 49 -1.63 8.93 5.26
CA GLN A 49 -1.41 10.17 4.52
C GLN A 49 0.06 10.67 4.62
N LEU A 50 0.76 10.28 5.69
CA LEU A 50 2.10 10.79 6.05
C LEU A 50 3.25 9.88 5.61
N ASP A 51 2.97 8.64 5.19
CA ASP A 51 4.00 7.66 4.86
C ASP A 51 3.54 6.66 3.79
N THR A 52 4.47 6.26 2.92
CA THR A 52 4.22 5.34 1.80
C THR A 52 4.77 3.93 2.04
N SER A 53 5.11 3.56 3.28
CA SER A 53 5.58 2.20 3.57
C SER A 53 4.43 1.21 3.72
N SER A 54 4.62 -0.01 3.20
CA SER A 54 3.64 -1.08 3.34
C SER A 54 3.31 -1.41 4.80
N THR A 55 4.29 -1.33 5.73
CA THR A 55 4.04 -1.56 7.15
C THR A 55 3.08 -0.55 7.78
N THR A 56 3.08 0.71 7.30
CA THR A 56 2.10 1.72 7.69
C THR A 56 0.73 1.41 7.08
N SER A 57 0.66 1.10 5.77
CA SER A 57 -0.60 0.74 5.10
C SER A 57 -1.22 -0.52 5.71
N ASP A 58 -0.43 -1.57 5.93
CA ASP A 58 -0.91 -2.83 6.53
C ASP A 58 -1.51 -2.63 7.92
N ALA A 59 -0.84 -1.84 8.77
CA ALA A 59 -1.27 -1.62 10.15
C ALA A 59 -2.35 -0.53 10.30
N SER A 60 -2.61 0.27 9.26
CA SER A 60 -3.53 1.41 9.38
C SER A 60 -4.58 1.47 8.28
N SER A 61 -4.21 1.67 7.01
CA SER A 61 -5.14 1.96 5.92
C SER A 61 -6.25 0.92 5.79
N HIS A 62 -5.89 -0.37 5.81
CA HIS A 62 -6.84 -1.46 5.59
C HIS A 62 -7.58 -1.92 6.85
N GLN A 63 -7.08 -1.58 8.04
CA GLN A 63 -7.66 -2.02 9.29
C GLN A 63 -8.49 -0.93 9.95
N LEU A 64 -7.99 0.32 9.92
CA LEU A 64 -8.54 1.42 10.72
C LEU A 64 -9.42 2.37 9.93
N TYR A 65 -9.22 2.47 8.62
CA TYR A 65 -9.82 3.52 7.81
C TYR A 65 -10.59 2.97 6.61
N ASP A 66 -11.51 3.78 6.09
CA ASP A 66 -12.04 3.69 4.75
C ASP A 66 -11.69 4.96 3.94
N ARG A 67 -11.95 4.90 2.64
CA ARG A 67 -11.74 5.96 1.64
C ARG A 67 -13.06 6.29 0.96
N LEU A 68 -13.09 7.33 0.15
CA LEU A 68 -14.26 7.61 -0.69
C LEU A 68 -14.56 6.45 -1.64
N LEU A 69 -13.53 5.93 -2.26
CA LEU A 69 -13.55 4.83 -3.23
C LEU A 69 -12.61 3.71 -2.75
N ASP A 70 -12.80 2.51 -3.27
CA ASP A 70 -11.92 1.37 -3.00
C ASP A 70 -11.61 0.64 -4.31
N PHE A 71 -10.73 -0.35 -4.27
CA PHE A 71 -10.50 -1.28 -5.36
C PHE A 71 -11.10 -2.64 -5.03
N ASP A 72 -11.79 -3.21 -6.00
CA ASP A 72 -12.16 -4.61 -5.96
C ASP A 72 -10.89 -5.48 -6.01
N PRO A 73 -10.68 -6.38 -5.03
CA PRO A 73 -9.42 -7.12 -4.92
C PRO A 73 -9.20 -8.16 -6.01
N GLU A 74 -10.27 -8.55 -6.73
CA GLU A 74 -10.18 -9.55 -7.81
C GLU A 74 -9.95 -8.89 -9.16
N SER A 75 -10.79 -7.91 -9.50
CA SER A 75 -10.76 -7.23 -10.80
C SER A 75 -9.83 -6.01 -10.84
N GLY A 76 -9.47 -5.43 -9.67
CA GLY A 76 -8.71 -4.18 -9.59
C GLY A 76 -9.50 -2.94 -10.02
N ARG A 77 -10.82 -3.06 -10.27
CA ARG A 77 -11.68 -1.93 -10.65
C ARG A 77 -12.00 -1.06 -9.44
N ILE A 78 -12.22 0.23 -9.69
CA ILE A 78 -12.67 1.19 -8.68
C ILE A 78 -14.13 0.87 -8.34
N VAL A 79 -14.40 0.78 -7.04
CA VAL A 79 -15.74 0.49 -6.50
C VAL A 79 -16.13 1.52 -5.43
N PRO A 80 -17.45 1.72 -5.19
CA PRO A 80 -17.94 2.56 -4.11
C PRO A 80 -17.42 2.12 -2.72
N SER A 81 -17.09 3.12 -1.87
CA SER A 81 -16.77 2.90 -0.46
C SER A 81 -17.55 3.89 0.40
N LEU A 82 -16.93 4.87 1.07
CA LEU A 82 -17.67 5.92 1.81
C LEU A 82 -18.52 6.80 0.90
N ALA A 83 -18.13 6.98 -0.36
CA ALA A 83 -19.04 7.44 -1.41
C ALA A 83 -19.82 6.25 -1.95
N SER A 84 -21.15 6.33 -1.93
CA SER A 84 -22.05 5.31 -2.48
C SER A 84 -22.13 5.38 -4.02
N SER A 85 -21.90 6.58 -4.59
CA SER A 85 -21.84 6.84 -6.03
C SER A 85 -21.09 8.15 -6.30
N TRP A 86 -20.75 8.37 -7.56
CA TRP A 86 -20.16 9.64 -8.01
C TRP A 86 -20.58 9.96 -9.44
N LEU A 87 -20.53 11.25 -9.78
CA LEU A 87 -20.76 11.77 -11.13
C LEU A 87 -19.55 12.58 -11.55
N VAL A 88 -19.23 12.54 -12.83
CA VAL A 88 -18.15 13.33 -13.44
C VAL A 88 -18.76 14.25 -14.49
N SER A 89 -18.39 15.53 -14.47
CA SER A 89 -18.82 16.49 -15.50
C SER A 89 -18.25 16.14 -16.88
N ASP A 90 -18.91 16.57 -17.94
CA ASP A 90 -18.52 16.28 -19.34
C ASP A 90 -17.10 16.75 -19.69
N ASP A 91 -16.63 17.82 -19.05
CA ASP A 91 -15.27 18.34 -19.22
C ASP A 91 -14.23 17.56 -18.39
N GLY A 92 -14.67 16.61 -17.55
CA GLY A 92 -13.81 15.82 -16.68
C GLY A 92 -13.14 16.60 -15.55
N LEU A 93 -13.66 17.79 -15.21
CA LEU A 93 -13.05 18.66 -14.19
C LEU A 93 -13.75 18.61 -12.83
N THR A 94 -15.06 18.31 -12.78
CA THR A 94 -15.83 18.29 -11.53
C THR A 94 -16.33 16.89 -11.21
N TYR A 95 -16.07 16.46 -9.99
CA TYR A 95 -16.44 15.16 -9.45
C TYR A 95 -17.37 15.35 -8.25
N ALA A 96 -18.62 14.91 -8.36
CA ALA A 96 -19.62 14.99 -7.30
C ALA A 96 -19.80 13.64 -6.64
N PHE A 97 -19.51 13.53 -5.35
CA PHE A 97 -19.58 12.30 -4.57
C PHE A 97 -20.82 12.31 -3.67
N GLN A 98 -21.67 11.30 -3.79
CA GLN A 98 -22.75 11.04 -2.85
C GLN A 98 -22.24 10.18 -1.71
N LEU A 99 -22.33 10.66 -0.47
CA LEU A 99 -21.79 10.00 0.71
C LEU A 99 -22.81 9.09 1.39
N ARG A 100 -22.33 8.00 2.02
CA ARG A 100 -23.14 7.14 2.88
C ARG A 100 -23.54 7.88 4.16
N LYS A 101 -24.73 7.56 4.70
CA LYS A 101 -25.31 8.26 5.86
C LYS A 101 -25.07 7.56 7.19
N ASP A 102 -25.02 6.23 7.18
CA ASP A 102 -25.04 5.41 8.40
C ASP A 102 -23.67 4.85 8.78
N VAL A 103 -22.61 5.63 8.50
CA VAL A 103 -21.24 5.26 8.82
C VAL A 103 -20.81 5.93 10.12
N TRP A 104 -20.38 5.13 11.09
CA TRP A 104 -19.86 5.62 12.37
C TRP A 104 -18.34 5.56 12.40
N PHE A 105 -17.72 6.57 13.02
CA PHE A 105 -16.31 6.49 13.43
C PHE A 105 -16.15 5.57 14.64
N HIS A 106 -14.93 5.07 14.85
CA HIS A 106 -14.61 4.21 15.97
C HIS A 106 -14.96 4.85 17.33
N ASN A 107 -15.71 4.13 18.16
CA ASN A 107 -15.83 4.43 19.58
C ASN A 107 -14.65 3.78 20.31
N THR A 108 -13.75 4.58 20.87
CA THR A 108 -12.53 4.17 21.54
C THR A 108 -12.52 4.68 22.99
N ARG A 109 -11.53 4.26 23.80
CA ARG A 109 -11.35 4.79 25.16
C ARG A 109 -10.98 6.30 25.22
N TYR A 110 -10.60 6.91 24.10
CA TYR A 110 -10.15 8.30 24.01
C TYR A 110 -11.03 9.18 23.12
N PHE A 111 -11.99 8.59 22.43
CA PHE A 111 -12.95 9.31 21.60
C PHE A 111 -14.28 8.56 21.51
N THR A 112 -15.39 9.28 21.67
CA THR A 112 -16.76 8.79 21.44
C THR A 112 -17.40 9.69 20.39
N PRO A 113 -17.70 9.17 19.18
CA PRO A 113 -18.34 9.97 18.15
C PRO A 113 -19.75 10.37 18.56
N THR A 114 -20.13 11.62 18.26
CA THR A 114 -21.50 12.15 18.53
C THR A 114 -22.33 12.29 17.26
N ARG A 115 -21.69 12.13 16.10
CA ARG A 115 -22.30 12.15 14.77
C ARG A 115 -21.73 11.09 13.85
N ASN A 116 -22.47 10.79 12.80
CA ASN A 116 -21.99 9.95 11.70
C ASN A 116 -20.98 10.70 10.83
N PHE A 117 -20.20 9.95 10.03
CA PHE A 117 -19.41 10.45 8.92
C PHE A 117 -20.25 11.34 8.00
N ASN A 118 -19.66 12.45 7.54
CA ASN A 118 -20.32 13.38 6.63
C ASN A 118 -19.29 14.15 5.75
N ALA A 119 -19.77 15.16 5.03
CA ALA A 119 -18.98 15.99 4.12
C ALA A 119 -17.83 16.76 4.80
N ASP A 120 -17.97 17.12 6.08
CA ASP A 120 -16.94 17.88 6.80
C ASP A 120 -15.69 17.03 7.02
N ASP A 121 -15.84 15.70 7.25
CA ASP A 121 -14.74 14.76 7.40
C ASP A 121 -13.96 14.59 6.09
N VAL A 122 -14.66 14.59 4.95
CA VAL A 122 -14.03 14.52 3.62
C VAL A 122 -13.20 15.78 3.35
N ILE A 123 -13.80 16.95 3.57
CA ILE A 123 -13.13 18.25 3.37
C ILE A 123 -11.93 18.36 4.28
N PHE A 124 -12.08 18.04 5.59
CA PHE A 124 -10.98 18.02 6.54
C PHE A 124 -9.81 17.15 6.07
N SER A 125 -10.12 15.93 5.63
CA SER A 125 -9.12 14.95 5.25
C SER A 125 -8.33 15.35 4.01
N ILE A 126 -8.99 15.93 3.01
CA ILE A 126 -8.37 16.39 1.77
C ILE A 126 -7.63 17.71 2.01
N ASP A 127 -8.25 18.69 2.66
CA ASP A 127 -7.66 20.00 2.88
C ASP A 127 -6.45 19.95 3.81
N ARG A 128 -6.37 18.96 4.71
CA ARG A 128 -5.20 18.74 5.55
C ARG A 128 -3.91 18.58 4.72
N TRP A 129 -3.92 17.80 3.66
CA TRP A 129 -2.74 17.64 2.81
C TRP A 129 -2.67 18.64 1.66
N ARG A 130 -3.83 19.18 1.23
CA ARG A 130 -3.92 20.11 0.11
C ARG A 130 -3.54 21.54 0.47
N LEU A 131 -4.02 22.05 1.63
CA LEU A 131 -3.91 23.45 2.00
C LEU A 131 -2.88 23.67 3.11
N ARG A 132 -1.80 24.39 2.80
CA ARG A 132 -0.80 24.80 3.81
C ARG A 132 -1.37 25.67 4.94
N SER A 133 -2.49 26.35 4.70
CA SER A 133 -3.22 27.15 5.71
C SER A 133 -4.10 26.31 6.63
N HIS A 134 -4.32 25.00 6.31
CA HIS A 134 -5.15 24.15 7.15
C HIS A 134 -4.50 23.94 8.53
N PRO A 135 -5.26 24.07 9.66
CA PRO A 135 -4.69 23.98 11.01
C PRO A 135 -3.91 22.70 11.29
N TYR A 136 -4.29 21.60 10.65
CA TYR A 136 -3.66 20.29 10.81
C TYR A 136 -2.54 19.99 9.80
N HIS A 137 -2.26 20.90 8.84
CA HIS A 137 -1.28 20.63 7.79
C HIS A 137 0.12 20.32 8.36
N TYR A 138 0.56 21.12 9.32
CA TYR A 138 1.92 21.00 9.90
C TYR A 138 1.99 20.19 11.19
N VAL A 139 0.90 19.61 11.65
CA VAL A 139 0.83 18.90 12.95
C VAL A 139 1.86 17.77 13.05
N SER A 140 2.12 17.06 11.95
CA SER A 140 3.14 16.00 11.89
C SER A 140 4.19 16.27 10.81
N GLY A 141 4.66 17.52 10.70
CA GLY A 141 5.74 17.91 9.81
C GLY A 141 5.32 18.46 8.45
N GLY A 142 4.04 18.39 8.08
CA GLY A 142 3.50 18.98 6.85
C GLY A 142 4.01 18.37 5.55
N ARG A 143 4.34 17.08 5.58
CA ARG A 143 4.80 16.32 4.42
C ARG A 143 3.80 15.20 4.13
N TYR A 144 3.39 15.12 2.86
CA TYR A 144 2.41 14.16 2.36
C TYR A 144 2.97 13.50 1.09
N PRO A 145 3.93 12.56 1.26
CA PRO A 145 4.82 12.12 0.17
C PRO A 145 4.09 11.60 -1.08
N TYR A 146 3.01 10.86 -0.90
CA TYR A 146 2.22 10.36 -2.02
C TYR A 146 1.61 11.50 -2.83
N PHE A 147 0.80 12.33 -2.17
CA PHE A 147 0.08 13.44 -2.83
C PHE A 147 1.03 14.49 -3.42
N GLU A 148 2.18 14.72 -2.78
CA GLU A 148 3.24 15.58 -3.30
C GLU A 148 3.85 14.99 -4.57
N SER A 149 4.10 13.67 -4.61
CA SER A 149 4.77 13.00 -5.73
C SER A 149 3.95 13.00 -7.02
N ILE A 150 2.62 12.95 -6.90
CA ILE A 150 1.70 12.96 -8.04
C ILE A 150 1.15 14.36 -8.35
N GLY A 151 1.48 15.37 -7.54
CA GLY A 151 1.03 16.75 -7.74
C GLY A 151 -0.47 16.97 -7.54
N LEU A 152 -1.14 16.10 -6.78
CA LEU A 152 -2.60 16.12 -6.64
C LEU A 152 -3.09 17.39 -5.94
N ALA A 153 -2.39 17.84 -4.90
CA ALA A 153 -2.72 19.08 -4.18
C ALA A 153 -2.72 20.31 -5.09
N GLN A 154 -1.83 20.35 -6.07
CA GLN A 154 -1.72 21.44 -7.02
C GLN A 154 -2.84 21.40 -8.08
N ASN A 155 -3.34 20.20 -8.42
CA ASN A 155 -4.38 20.03 -9.42
C ASN A 155 -5.79 20.27 -8.88
N ILE A 156 -6.07 20.02 -7.61
CA ILE A 156 -7.39 20.32 -7.02
C ILE A 156 -7.56 21.84 -6.90
N ALA A 157 -8.62 22.36 -7.53
CA ALA A 157 -9.03 23.77 -7.43
C ALA A 157 -9.82 24.01 -6.16
N SER A 158 -10.89 23.21 -5.93
CA SER A 158 -11.77 23.32 -4.76
C SER A 158 -12.23 21.96 -4.27
N VAL A 159 -12.61 21.90 -2.99
CA VAL A 159 -13.35 20.81 -2.35
C VAL A 159 -14.51 21.48 -1.62
N GLU A 160 -15.73 21.26 -2.08
CA GLU A 160 -16.88 22.04 -1.62
C GLU A 160 -17.98 21.13 -1.04
N ARG A 161 -18.56 21.58 0.06
CA ARG A 161 -19.73 20.96 0.66
C ARG A 161 -21.00 21.44 -0.05
N VAL A 162 -21.63 20.56 -0.82
CA VAL A 162 -22.95 20.84 -1.41
C VAL A 162 -24.04 20.71 -0.33
N ASN A 163 -23.97 19.64 0.46
CA ASN A 163 -24.80 19.41 1.65
C ASN A 163 -24.08 18.47 2.62
N GLY A 164 -24.75 18.00 3.68
CA GLY A 164 -24.14 17.11 4.67
C GLY A 164 -23.59 15.79 4.13
N TYR A 165 -24.10 15.33 2.97
CA TYR A 165 -23.75 14.03 2.39
C TYR A 165 -23.43 14.12 0.89
N ARG A 166 -23.07 15.29 0.41
CA ARG A 166 -22.59 15.49 -0.96
C ARG A 166 -21.41 16.47 -0.98
N VAL A 167 -20.32 16.03 -1.60
CA VAL A 167 -19.08 16.81 -1.78
C VAL A 167 -18.79 16.91 -3.26
N GLU A 168 -18.40 18.09 -3.72
CA GLU A 168 -17.88 18.32 -5.06
C GLU A 168 -16.37 18.65 -4.99
N ILE A 169 -15.59 17.99 -5.85
CA ILE A 169 -14.17 18.26 -6.03
C ILE A 169 -13.95 18.73 -7.45
N THR A 170 -13.40 19.92 -7.60
CA THR A 170 -13.08 20.51 -8.91
C THR A 170 -11.58 20.51 -9.15
N LEU A 171 -11.15 20.03 -10.31
CA LEU A 171 -9.77 20.03 -10.76
C LEU A 171 -9.46 21.25 -11.62
N LYS A 172 -8.21 21.69 -11.65
CA LYS A 172 -7.70 22.73 -12.56
C LYS A 172 -7.42 22.19 -13.95
N ARG A 173 -7.10 20.91 -14.05
CA ARG A 173 -6.80 20.18 -15.29
C ARG A 173 -7.41 18.79 -15.17
N ARG A 174 -7.87 18.26 -16.30
CA ARG A 174 -8.34 16.88 -16.36
C ARG A 174 -7.24 15.92 -15.84
N ASP A 175 -7.67 14.88 -15.15
CA ASP A 175 -6.79 13.87 -14.58
C ASP A 175 -7.52 12.52 -14.58
N SER A 176 -7.29 11.72 -15.60
CA SER A 176 -7.91 10.41 -15.76
C SER A 176 -7.52 9.40 -14.65
N SER A 177 -6.47 9.67 -13.88
CA SER A 177 -6.09 8.87 -12.71
C SER A 177 -6.74 9.35 -11.39
N PHE A 178 -7.52 10.44 -11.39
CA PHE A 178 -8.00 11.09 -10.18
C PHE A 178 -8.81 10.14 -9.27
N LEU A 179 -9.78 9.41 -9.82
CA LEU A 179 -10.59 8.45 -9.04
C LEU A 179 -9.72 7.31 -8.50
N ALA A 180 -8.77 6.82 -9.31
CA ALA A 180 -7.84 5.79 -8.87
C ALA A 180 -6.96 6.28 -7.71
N ASN A 181 -6.53 7.55 -7.73
CA ASN A 181 -5.75 8.15 -6.65
C ASN A 181 -6.57 8.34 -5.36
N LEU A 182 -7.89 8.54 -5.44
CA LEU A 182 -8.78 8.60 -4.28
C LEU A 182 -9.12 7.22 -3.69
N ALA A 183 -8.84 6.14 -4.41
CA ALA A 183 -9.01 4.76 -3.93
C ALA A 183 -7.74 4.19 -3.29
N THR A 184 -6.61 4.91 -3.33
CA THR A 184 -5.34 4.43 -2.76
C THR A 184 -5.32 4.43 -1.24
N ASP A 185 -4.41 3.65 -0.66
CA ASP A 185 -4.19 3.51 0.79
C ASP A 185 -3.96 4.84 1.52
N PHE A 186 -3.55 5.88 0.80
CA PHE A 186 -3.22 7.20 1.37
C PHE A 186 -4.42 8.13 1.46
N ALA A 187 -5.48 7.88 0.66
CA ALA A 187 -6.65 8.76 0.57
C ALA A 187 -7.71 8.46 1.66
N VAL A 188 -7.25 8.06 2.85
CA VAL A 188 -8.12 7.74 3.99
C VAL A 188 -8.87 8.97 4.50
N ILE A 189 -10.09 8.71 5.01
CA ILE A 189 -10.91 9.75 5.63
C ILE A 189 -10.72 9.73 7.15
N LEU A 190 -10.37 10.90 7.69
CA LEU A 190 -10.16 11.17 9.11
C LEU A 190 -11.40 11.84 9.71
N SER A 191 -11.60 11.71 11.01
CA SER A 191 -12.68 12.40 11.72
C SER A 191 -12.33 13.86 12.02
N GLU A 192 -13.08 14.79 11.45
CA GLU A 192 -13.01 16.22 11.77
C GLU A 192 -13.44 16.48 13.22
N GLU A 193 -14.48 15.78 13.71
CA GLU A 193 -14.95 15.87 15.08
C GLU A 193 -13.84 15.49 16.08
N TYR A 194 -13.12 14.39 15.85
CA TYR A 194 -11.99 13.98 16.68
C TYR A 194 -10.84 14.98 16.64
N ALA A 195 -10.53 15.50 15.45
CA ALA A 195 -9.53 16.55 15.30
C ALA A 195 -9.89 17.79 16.13
N ASN A 196 -11.14 18.25 16.07
CA ASN A 196 -11.63 19.38 16.87
C ASN A 196 -11.50 19.13 18.38
N GLN A 197 -11.82 17.92 18.87
CA GLN A 197 -11.60 17.53 20.26
C GLN A 197 -10.11 17.64 20.65
N LEU A 198 -9.21 17.11 19.81
CA LEU A 198 -7.77 17.15 20.06
C LEU A 198 -7.21 18.58 20.04
N ALA A 199 -7.71 19.44 19.17
CA ALA A 199 -7.34 20.85 19.13
C ALA A 199 -7.76 21.57 20.43
N GLN A 200 -8.99 21.33 20.90
CA GLN A 200 -9.50 21.91 22.16
C GLN A 200 -8.69 21.47 23.39
N THR A 201 -8.17 20.24 23.39
CA THR A 201 -7.34 19.71 24.47
C THR A 201 -5.85 20.03 24.32
N GLY A 202 -5.44 20.75 23.26
CA GLY A 202 -4.05 21.12 22.98
C GLY A 202 -3.15 19.96 22.57
N THR A 203 -3.73 18.85 22.07
CA THR A 203 -2.99 17.63 21.71
C THR A 203 -3.23 17.19 20.25
N PRO A 204 -3.13 18.11 19.25
CA PRO A 204 -3.49 17.79 17.86
C PRO A 204 -2.65 16.64 17.25
N GLY A 205 -1.39 16.46 17.66
CA GLY A 205 -0.51 15.39 17.17
C GLY A 205 -1.03 13.97 17.47
N LYS A 206 -1.90 13.82 18.45
CA LYS A 206 -2.49 12.51 18.78
C LYS A 206 -3.38 11.93 17.67
N ILE A 207 -3.81 12.72 16.71
CA ILE A 207 -4.58 12.24 15.56
C ILE A 207 -3.82 11.17 14.77
N ASP A 208 -2.49 11.25 14.75
CA ASP A 208 -1.60 10.33 14.02
C ASP A 208 -1.02 9.21 14.90
N GLU A 209 -1.18 9.31 16.23
CA GLU A 209 -0.70 8.34 17.22
C GLU A 209 -1.82 7.45 17.79
N LEU A 210 -3.00 8.03 17.98
CA LEU A 210 -4.21 7.39 18.50
C LEU A 210 -5.30 7.46 17.42
N PRO A 211 -5.24 6.59 16.42
CA PRO A 211 -6.07 6.72 15.22
C PRO A 211 -7.56 6.46 15.51
N VAL A 212 -8.40 7.24 14.83
CA VAL A 212 -9.85 7.06 14.77
C VAL A 212 -10.27 7.07 13.30
N GLY A 213 -10.84 5.98 12.83
CA GLY A 213 -11.34 5.83 11.47
C GLY A 213 -12.72 5.19 11.45
N THR A 214 -13.14 4.73 10.28
CA THR A 214 -14.41 4.05 10.02
C THR A 214 -14.24 2.58 9.68
N GLY A 215 -12.99 2.09 9.61
CA GLY A 215 -12.62 0.76 9.15
C GLY A 215 -13.09 -0.40 10.05
N PRO A 216 -12.81 -1.65 9.62
CA PRO A 216 -13.34 -2.85 10.29
C PRO A 216 -12.79 -3.10 11.68
N PHE A 217 -11.67 -2.50 12.03
CA PHE A 217 -11.04 -2.61 13.35
C PHE A 217 -10.74 -1.24 13.94
N LYS A 218 -10.83 -1.14 15.28
CA LYS A 218 -10.44 0.03 16.07
C LYS A 218 -9.13 -0.22 16.80
N PHE A 219 -8.30 0.79 16.89
CA PHE A 219 -7.02 0.73 17.60
C PHE A 219 -7.23 0.55 19.09
N ASP A 220 -6.52 -0.43 19.70
CA ASP A 220 -6.50 -0.65 21.14
C ASP A 220 -5.18 -0.23 21.75
N SER A 221 -4.07 -0.84 21.33
CA SER A 221 -2.77 -0.59 21.93
C SER A 221 -1.61 -0.91 20.99
N TYR A 222 -0.49 -0.21 21.21
CA TYR A 222 0.77 -0.43 20.47
C TYR A 222 1.94 -0.48 21.45
N ARG A 223 2.72 -1.53 21.34
CA ARG A 223 4.02 -1.64 22.00
C ARG A 223 5.09 -1.85 20.94
N LYS A 224 5.88 -0.79 20.71
CA LYS A 224 6.95 -0.79 19.70
C LYS A 224 7.83 -2.03 19.84
N ASP A 225 8.22 -2.62 18.70
CA ASP A 225 9.04 -3.83 18.56
C ASP A 225 8.42 -5.11 19.16
N HIS A 226 7.14 -5.05 19.55
CA HIS A 226 6.42 -6.19 20.09
C HIS A 226 5.12 -6.46 19.34
N PHE A 227 4.11 -5.59 19.50
CA PHE A 227 2.80 -5.83 18.87
C PHE A 227 1.98 -4.56 18.69
N ILE A 228 1.00 -4.65 17.77
CA ILE A 228 -0.14 -3.73 17.66
C ILE A 228 -1.40 -4.57 17.89
N LYS A 229 -2.31 -4.08 18.70
CA LYS A 229 -3.59 -4.73 18.96
C LYS A 229 -4.73 -3.88 18.46
N PHE A 230 -5.64 -4.54 17.76
CA PHE A 230 -6.89 -3.98 17.29
C PHE A 230 -8.07 -4.80 17.82
N LEU A 231 -9.22 -4.14 17.98
CA LEU A 231 -10.50 -4.75 18.33
C LEU A 231 -11.48 -4.56 17.17
N ARG A 232 -12.39 -5.51 16.97
CA ARG A 232 -13.44 -5.37 15.95
C ARG A 232 -14.21 -4.08 16.16
N HIS A 233 -14.61 -3.44 15.05
CA HIS A 233 -15.56 -2.34 15.01
C HIS A 233 -16.96 -2.93 14.93
N ASP A 234 -17.67 -3.02 16.06
CA ASP A 234 -18.95 -3.72 16.19
C ASP A 234 -20.04 -3.21 15.24
N ASN A 235 -19.96 -1.93 14.83
CA ASN A 235 -20.89 -1.27 13.93
C ASN A 235 -20.24 -0.98 12.57
N TYR A 236 -19.37 -1.85 12.09
CA TYR A 236 -18.74 -1.65 10.79
C TYR A 236 -19.79 -1.67 9.68
N TRP A 237 -19.88 -0.62 8.92
CA TRP A 237 -20.95 -0.37 7.97
C TRP A 237 -21.04 -1.43 6.85
N ARG A 238 -19.91 -2.03 6.43
CA ARG A 238 -19.92 -3.10 5.41
C ARG A 238 -20.53 -4.41 5.93
N ASP A 239 -20.45 -4.69 7.21
CA ASP A 239 -21.06 -5.88 7.81
C ASP A 239 -22.60 -5.81 7.86
N GLN A 240 -23.14 -4.61 7.67
CA GLN A 240 -24.60 -4.35 7.69
C GLN A 240 -25.19 -4.27 6.28
N MET A 241 -24.36 -4.38 5.23
CA MET A 241 -24.83 -4.42 3.84
C MET A 241 -25.21 -5.87 3.51
N GLU A 242 -26.50 -6.10 3.28
CA GLU A 242 -26.96 -7.32 2.62
C GLU A 242 -26.39 -7.33 1.20
N ASP A 243 -25.54 -8.30 0.89
CA ASP A 243 -24.82 -8.55 -0.37
C ASP A 243 -24.35 -7.29 -1.11
N ALA A 244 -23.05 -7.03 -1.10
CA ALA A 244 -22.46 -5.94 -1.90
C ALA A 244 -22.86 -6.16 -3.38
N PRO A 245 -23.37 -5.11 -4.09
CA PRO A 245 -23.72 -5.24 -5.49
C PRO A 245 -22.51 -5.77 -6.28
N THR A 246 -22.73 -6.77 -7.11
CA THR A 246 -21.71 -7.29 -8.01
C THR A 246 -21.23 -6.17 -8.93
N SER A 247 -19.98 -6.26 -9.39
CA SER A 247 -19.34 -5.23 -10.23
C SER A 247 -20.18 -4.81 -11.46
N ASP A 248 -21.05 -5.67 -11.95
CA ASP A 248 -21.92 -5.40 -13.10
C ASP A 248 -23.19 -4.60 -12.71
N GLU A 249 -23.68 -4.76 -11.48
CA GLU A 249 -24.79 -3.96 -10.95
C GLU A 249 -24.35 -2.52 -10.63
N ALA A 250 -23.11 -2.30 -10.18
CA ALA A 250 -22.57 -0.96 -9.95
C ALA A 250 -22.42 -0.15 -11.25
N LEU A 251 -22.12 -0.79 -12.37
CA LEU A 251 -22.08 -0.14 -13.70
C LEU A 251 -23.48 0.13 -14.25
N SER A 252 -24.44 -0.76 -14.01
CA SER A 252 -25.84 -0.53 -14.43
C SER A 252 -26.50 0.58 -13.60
N TYR A 253 -26.15 0.71 -12.32
CA TYR A 253 -26.67 1.75 -11.44
C TYR A 253 -26.21 3.16 -11.86
N ASN A 254 -24.97 3.31 -12.33
CA ASN A 254 -24.48 4.59 -12.87
C ASN A 254 -25.21 4.98 -14.17
N ASN A 255 -25.60 4.00 -15.02
CA ASN A 255 -26.36 4.25 -16.23
C ASN A 255 -27.87 4.48 -15.97
N THR A 256 -28.39 3.99 -14.83
CA THR A 256 -29.83 4.14 -14.47
C THR A 256 -30.09 5.47 -13.77
N VAL A 257 -29.10 6.07 -13.11
CA VAL A 257 -29.24 7.39 -12.46
C VAL A 257 -29.36 8.51 -13.50
N GLU A 258 -28.82 8.35 -14.71
CA GLU A 258 -29.09 9.30 -15.82
C GLU A 258 -30.55 9.30 -16.27
N SER A 259 -31.23 8.16 -16.24
CA SER A 259 -32.66 8.06 -16.60
C SER A 259 -33.59 8.51 -15.47
N ALA A 260 -33.21 8.29 -14.19
CA ALA A 260 -34.07 8.67 -13.05
C ALA A 260 -34.09 10.18 -12.77
N ASN A 261 -33.08 10.94 -13.17
CA ASN A 261 -33.09 12.41 -13.03
C ASN A 261 -34.01 13.12 -14.03
N GLN A 262 -34.50 12.42 -15.08
CA GLN A 262 -35.51 12.95 -16.01
C GLN A 262 -36.97 12.70 -15.56
N GLU A 263 -37.21 11.77 -14.61
CA GLU A 263 -38.54 11.41 -14.14
C GLU A 263 -39.01 12.14 -12.87
N VAL A 264 -38.16 12.87 -12.17
CA VAL A 264 -38.51 13.59 -10.93
C VAL A 264 -39.27 14.90 -11.18
N GLU A 265 -39.41 15.35 -12.42
CA GLU A 265 -40.29 16.51 -12.77
C GLU A 265 -41.77 16.16 -13.03
N ASN A 266 -42.16 14.89 -13.06
CA ASN A 266 -43.54 14.50 -13.23
C ASN A 266 -43.97 13.51 -12.14
N GLY A 267 -44.60 14.05 -11.10
CA GLY A 267 -45.15 13.24 -10.02
C GLY A 267 -46.37 12.41 -10.44
N GLN A 268 -46.37 11.14 -10.06
CA GLN A 268 -47.54 10.40 -9.55
C GLN A 268 -47.11 9.06 -8.95
N GLY A 269 -47.58 8.80 -7.73
CA GLY A 269 -47.23 7.60 -6.96
C GLY A 269 -47.99 6.34 -7.41
N GLY A 270 -47.37 5.21 -7.22
CA GLY A 270 -47.97 3.89 -7.28
C GLY A 270 -47.33 3.00 -6.20
N GLU A 271 -48.15 2.57 -5.26
CA GLU A 271 -47.79 1.56 -4.24
C GLU A 271 -47.80 0.17 -4.91
N ASP A 272 -46.65 -0.50 -4.93
CA ASP A 272 -46.58 -1.93 -5.25
C ASP A 272 -46.10 -2.72 -4.02
N THR A 273 -46.98 -3.61 -3.60
CA THR A 273 -46.79 -4.56 -2.49
C THR A 273 -45.83 -5.67 -2.89
N VAL A 274 -44.72 -5.79 -2.17
CA VAL A 274 -43.75 -6.92 -2.29
C VAL A 274 -44.26 -8.08 -1.41
N GLN A 275 -44.43 -9.25 -2.01
CA GLN A 275 -44.71 -10.51 -1.33
C GLN A 275 -43.46 -11.09 -0.68
N ASP A 276 -43.64 -11.43 0.60
CA ASP A 276 -42.67 -12.13 1.46
C ASP A 276 -42.41 -13.56 0.96
N GLY A 277 -41.17 -13.83 0.57
CA GLY A 277 -40.67 -15.15 0.21
C GLY A 277 -39.60 -15.59 1.20
N THR A 278 -40.01 -16.29 2.24
CA THR A 278 -39.11 -16.92 3.23
C THR A 278 -38.22 -18.00 2.59
N ALA A 279 -36.97 -17.68 2.35
CA ALA A 279 -35.94 -18.68 2.12
C ALA A 279 -35.17 -18.92 3.44
N GLN A 280 -35.47 -20.05 4.10
CA GLN A 280 -34.65 -20.59 5.18
C GLN A 280 -33.39 -21.20 4.58
N ASN A 281 -32.27 -20.52 4.68
CA ASN A 281 -30.95 -21.15 4.61
C ASN A 281 -30.25 -20.90 5.94
N GLY A 282 -30.07 -22.00 6.71
CA GLY A 282 -29.29 -21.99 7.92
C GLY A 282 -27.82 -21.72 7.62
N ASP A 283 -27.40 -20.48 7.74
CA ASP A 283 -26.00 -20.10 7.85
C ASP A 283 -25.61 -20.24 9.32
N GLU A 284 -24.88 -21.32 9.65
CA GLU A 284 -24.20 -21.40 10.95
C GLU A 284 -23.25 -20.20 11.04
N THR A 285 -23.59 -19.24 11.90
CA THR A 285 -22.81 -18.01 12.12
C THR A 285 -21.41 -18.38 12.58
N ARG A 286 -20.48 -18.44 11.61
CA ARG A 286 -19.06 -18.61 11.90
C ARG A 286 -18.56 -17.40 12.70
N PRO A 287 -17.70 -17.60 13.70
CA PRO A 287 -17.28 -16.53 14.57
C PRO A 287 -16.53 -15.44 13.77
N VAL A 288 -17.03 -14.22 13.87
CA VAL A 288 -16.37 -13.04 13.35
C VAL A 288 -15.10 -12.80 14.17
N VAL A 289 -14.02 -12.37 13.50
CA VAL A 289 -12.76 -12.04 14.17
C VAL A 289 -12.96 -10.83 15.10
N GLU A 290 -12.87 -11.04 16.40
CA GLU A 290 -13.04 -10.00 17.42
C GLU A 290 -11.78 -9.17 17.68
N GLN A 291 -10.62 -9.79 17.48
CA GLN A 291 -9.32 -9.18 17.77
C GLN A 291 -8.31 -9.50 16.66
N LEU A 292 -7.50 -8.50 16.33
CA LEU A 292 -6.40 -8.63 15.39
C LEU A 292 -5.12 -8.16 16.07
N ILE A 293 -4.08 -8.99 16.05
CA ILE A 293 -2.76 -8.64 16.57
C ILE A 293 -1.75 -8.67 15.42
N PHE A 294 -1.01 -7.58 15.26
CA PHE A 294 0.21 -7.56 14.46
C PHE A 294 1.39 -7.83 15.40
N ASP A 295 1.93 -9.03 15.36
CA ASP A 295 3.14 -9.43 16.09
C ASP A 295 4.37 -9.01 15.30
N ILE A 296 5.19 -8.12 15.86
CA ILE A 296 6.38 -7.59 15.17
C ILE A 296 7.50 -8.62 15.23
N THR A 297 7.69 -9.32 14.12
CA THR A 297 8.67 -10.40 13.97
C THR A 297 9.55 -10.14 12.73
N PRO A 298 10.67 -9.41 12.85
CA PRO A 298 11.45 -8.96 11.69
C PRO A 298 12.09 -10.08 10.85
N ARG A 299 12.53 -11.19 11.47
CA ARG A 299 13.19 -12.28 10.75
C ARG A 299 12.19 -13.22 10.09
N SER A 300 12.29 -13.43 8.76
CA SER A 300 11.37 -14.31 8.00
C SER A 300 11.37 -15.75 8.54
N SER A 301 12.52 -16.32 8.83
CA SER A 301 12.62 -17.66 9.41
C SER A 301 11.89 -17.82 10.76
N LEU A 302 11.82 -16.76 11.56
CA LEU A 302 11.05 -16.78 12.80
C LEU A 302 9.56 -16.63 12.51
N ARG A 303 9.17 -15.80 11.52
CA ARG A 303 7.77 -15.71 11.05
C ARG A 303 7.29 -17.06 10.54
N LEU A 304 8.09 -17.74 9.72
CA LEU A 304 7.79 -19.10 9.25
C LEU A 304 7.62 -20.07 10.42
N ALA A 305 8.55 -20.09 11.37
CA ALA A 305 8.46 -20.98 12.54
C ALA A 305 7.17 -20.73 13.33
N LYS A 306 6.81 -19.47 13.58
CA LYS A 306 5.55 -19.10 14.25
C LYS A 306 4.31 -19.51 13.45
N LEU A 307 4.32 -19.37 12.12
CA LEU A 307 3.23 -19.84 11.26
C LEU A 307 3.05 -21.35 11.35
N MET A 308 4.16 -22.11 11.31
CA MET A 308 4.16 -23.58 11.40
C MET A 308 3.71 -24.10 12.76
N THR A 309 3.96 -23.36 13.85
CA THR A 309 3.56 -23.73 15.21
C THR A 309 2.17 -23.22 15.59
N GLY A 310 1.51 -22.42 14.74
CA GLY A 310 0.23 -21.78 15.02
C GLY A 310 0.33 -20.61 16.00
N GLU A 311 1.53 -20.07 16.23
CA GLU A 311 1.70 -18.81 16.97
C GLU A 311 1.33 -17.59 16.13
N CYS A 312 1.35 -17.73 14.79
CA CYS A 312 0.78 -16.78 13.85
C CYS A 312 -0.19 -17.50 12.92
N ASP A 313 -1.28 -16.83 12.59
CA ASP A 313 -2.28 -17.32 11.63
C ASP A 313 -1.94 -16.92 10.19
N ALA A 314 -1.28 -15.78 10.01
CA ALA A 314 -0.76 -15.31 8.72
C ALA A 314 0.57 -14.57 8.89
N THR A 315 1.35 -14.43 7.83
CA THR A 315 2.67 -13.79 7.88
C THR A 315 2.92 -12.88 6.70
N ALA A 316 3.63 -11.76 6.97
CA ALA A 316 4.15 -10.87 5.95
C ALA A 316 5.29 -11.55 5.18
N PHE A 317 5.39 -11.29 3.90
CA PHE A 317 6.52 -11.54 3.01
C PHE A 317 7.33 -12.82 3.36
N PRO A 318 6.79 -14.03 3.07
CA PRO A 318 7.58 -15.25 3.20
C PRO A 318 8.80 -15.16 2.29
N ALA A 319 9.96 -15.59 2.79
CA ALA A 319 11.19 -15.58 1.99
C ALA A 319 11.09 -16.59 0.84
N GLN A 320 11.74 -16.31 -0.28
CA GLN A 320 11.68 -17.17 -1.47
C GLN A 320 12.13 -18.61 -1.18
N THR A 321 13.12 -18.78 -0.31
CA THR A 321 13.63 -20.09 0.13
C THR A 321 12.64 -20.84 1.02
N GLU A 322 11.59 -20.21 1.50
CA GLU A 322 10.58 -20.77 2.40
C GLU A 322 9.32 -21.25 1.66
N LEU A 323 9.11 -20.80 0.41
CA LEU A 323 7.87 -21.05 -0.34
C LEU A 323 7.58 -22.54 -0.52
N GLU A 324 8.59 -23.34 -0.90
CA GLU A 324 8.43 -24.79 -1.08
C GLU A 324 8.11 -25.49 0.26
N VAL A 325 8.69 -25.03 1.37
CA VAL A 325 8.40 -25.55 2.70
C VAL A 325 6.94 -25.28 3.09
N ILE A 326 6.42 -24.09 2.76
CA ILE A 326 5.02 -23.72 3.02
C ILE A 326 4.08 -24.54 2.14
N ARG A 327 4.36 -24.66 0.82
CA ARG A 327 3.55 -25.46 -0.12
C ARG A 327 3.44 -26.94 0.28
N ALA A 328 4.48 -27.48 0.92
CA ALA A 328 4.51 -28.88 1.35
C ALA A 328 3.68 -29.15 2.63
N LYS A 329 3.10 -28.12 3.26
CA LYS A 329 2.32 -28.25 4.49
C LYS A 329 0.82 -28.29 4.19
N GLU A 330 0.14 -29.34 4.63
CA GLU A 330 -1.29 -29.57 4.39
C GLU A 330 -2.18 -28.57 5.17
N ASP A 331 -1.69 -28.00 6.28
CA ASP A 331 -2.39 -27.04 7.15
C ASP A 331 -2.13 -25.58 6.80
N LEU A 332 -1.34 -25.32 5.75
CA LEU A 332 -0.99 -23.97 5.30
C LEU A 332 -1.43 -23.72 3.86
N THR A 333 -1.84 -22.50 3.58
CA THR A 333 -2.07 -22.01 2.23
C THR A 333 -0.98 -20.99 1.87
N LEU A 334 -0.37 -21.17 0.71
CA LEU A 334 0.46 -20.17 0.05
C LEU A 334 -0.31 -19.64 -1.17
N ALA A 335 -0.99 -18.53 -0.98
CA ALA A 335 -1.62 -17.83 -2.09
C ALA A 335 -0.58 -17.01 -2.87
N GLU A 336 -0.73 -16.94 -4.20
CA GLU A 336 0.17 -16.19 -5.09
C GLU A 336 -0.60 -15.46 -6.18
N LYS A 337 -0.13 -14.26 -6.54
CA LYS A 337 -0.61 -13.48 -7.70
C LYS A 337 0.56 -12.76 -8.38
N PRO A 338 0.51 -12.50 -9.70
CA PRO A 338 1.42 -11.54 -10.33
C PRO A 338 1.32 -10.19 -9.62
N GLY A 339 2.47 -9.65 -9.18
CA GLY A 339 2.48 -8.39 -8.46
C GLY A 339 2.47 -7.19 -9.40
N LEU A 340 1.68 -6.17 -9.08
CA LEU A 340 1.82 -4.85 -9.68
C LEU A 340 3.00 -4.13 -9.00
N ASN A 341 4.22 -4.58 -9.29
CA ASN A 341 5.44 -4.07 -8.67
C ASN A 341 6.62 -4.07 -9.65
N ILE A 342 7.67 -3.36 -9.26
CA ILE A 342 8.93 -3.28 -9.98
C ILE A 342 10.11 -3.20 -9.00
N GLY A 343 11.09 -4.08 -9.14
CA GLY A 343 12.41 -3.95 -8.55
C GLY A 343 13.37 -3.31 -9.55
N PHE A 344 14.12 -2.30 -9.11
CA PHE A 344 15.02 -1.56 -9.99
C PHE A 344 16.31 -1.13 -9.30
N TRP A 345 17.30 -0.78 -10.12
CA TRP A 345 18.53 -0.14 -9.70
C TRP A 345 18.56 1.30 -10.21
N ALA A 346 18.40 2.29 -9.31
CA ALA A 346 18.41 3.71 -9.64
C ALA A 346 19.79 4.34 -9.42
N PHE A 347 20.13 5.33 -10.25
CA PHE A 347 21.35 6.13 -10.14
C PHE A 347 21.00 7.57 -9.75
N ASN A 348 21.72 8.15 -8.80
CA ASN A 348 21.55 9.56 -8.46
C ASN A 348 22.14 10.43 -9.57
N THR A 349 21.28 10.90 -10.47
CA THR A 349 21.69 11.66 -11.65
C THR A 349 22.20 13.08 -11.35
N GLN A 350 22.10 13.54 -10.11
CA GLN A 350 22.69 14.81 -9.67
C GLN A 350 24.15 14.67 -9.22
N ARG A 351 24.69 13.46 -9.22
CA ARG A 351 26.07 13.17 -8.79
C ARG A 351 26.90 12.67 -9.97
N PRO A 352 27.97 13.40 -10.37
CA PRO A 352 28.89 12.88 -11.39
C PRO A 352 29.57 11.56 -10.92
N PRO A 353 29.82 10.62 -11.84
CA PRO A 353 29.55 10.68 -13.27
C PRO A 353 28.16 10.14 -13.69
N PHE A 354 27.23 9.95 -12.75
CA PHE A 354 25.89 9.39 -13.02
C PHE A 354 24.95 10.39 -13.68
N ASP A 355 25.32 11.66 -13.83
CA ASP A 355 24.68 12.66 -14.67
C ASP A 355 24.78 12.30 -16.17
N ASN A 356 25.84 11.59 -16.58
CA ASN A 356 26.03 11.12 -17.94
C ASN A 356 25.23 9.84 -18.23
N PRO A 357 24.28 9.82 -19.19
CA PRO A 357 23.49 8.62 -19.53
C PRO A 357 24.34 7.47 -20.09
N ASP A 358 25.49 7.73 -20.73
CA ASP A 358 26.36 6.67 -21.24
C ASP A 358 27.06 5.90 -20.11
N VAL A 359 27.38 6.57 -19.00
CA VAL A 359 27.88 5.90 -17.79
C VAL A 359 26.80 4.98 -17.21
N ARG A 360 25.55 5.46 -17.10
CA ARG A 360 24.44 4.63 -16.61
C ARG A 360 24.16 3.44 -17.53
N ARG A 361 24.24 3.65 -18.85
CA ARG A 361 24.11 2.57 -19.84
C ARG A 361 25.26 1.56 -19.75
N ALA A 362 26.48 2.01 -19.49
CA ALA A 362 27.61 1.14 -19.26
C ALA A 362 27.41 0.25 -18.04
N LEU A 363 26.94 0.83 -16.93
CA LEU A 363 26.64 0.09 -15.69
C LEU A 363 25.50 -0.92 -15.91
N ALA A 364 24.46 -0.55 -16.66
CA ALA A 364 23.37 -1.46 -17.04
C ALA A 364 23.85 -2.62 -17.92
N ALA A 365 24.73 -2.34 -18.91
CA ALA A 365 25.30 -3.36 -19.79
C ALA A 365 26.30 -4.27 -19.07
N ALA A 366 26.83 -3.86 -17.92
CA ALA A 366 27.76 -4.65 -17.13
C ALA A 366 27.09 -5.80 -16.36
N ILE A 367 25.77 -5.79 -16.13
CA ILE A 367 25.05 -6.76 -15.28
C ILE A 367 24.21 -7.75 -16.10
N ASP A 368 24.25 -9.01 -15.72
CA ASP A 368 23.36 -10.04 -16.26
C ASP A 368 22.10 -10.15 -15.39
N LYS A 369 20.99 -9.56 -15.88
CA LYS A 369 19.70 -9.58 -15.18
C LYS A 369 19.15 -11.00 -14.98
N ASN A 370 19.39 -11.94 -15.90
CA ASN A 370 18.90 -13.31 -15.75
C ASN A 370 19.55 -14.00 -14.55
N THR A 371 20.88 -13.88 -14.42
CA THR A 371 21.60 -14.38 -13.22
C THR A 371 21.12 -13.72 -11.92
N LEU A 372 20.77 -12.40 -11.99
CA LEU A 372 20.20 -11.72 -10.81
C LEU A 372 18.84 -12.30 -10.43
N LEU A 373 17.98 -12.58 -11.42
CA LEU A 373 16.65 -13.15 -11.18
C LEU A 373 16.76 -14.56 -10.56
N GLU A 374 17.55 -15.45 -11.16
CA GLU A 374 17.76 -16.80 -10.66
C GLU A 374 18.29 -16.82 -9.21
N ALA A 375 19.29 -15.98 -8.92
CA ALA A 375 19.96 -15.98 -7.62
C ALA A 375 19.19 -15.28 -6.50
N VAL A 376 18.28 -14.37 -6.82
CA VAL A 376 17.56 -13.51 -5.85
C VAL A 376 16.09 -13.87 -5.75
N TYR A 377 15.44 -14.18 -6.88
CA TYR A 377 13.98 -14.40 -6.93
C TYR A 377 13.59 -15.88 -7.05
N PHE A 378 14.52 -16.81 -7.37
CA PHE A 378 14.23 -18.25 -7.42
C PHE A 378 12.95 -18.54 -8.24
N ASP A 379 12.90 -18.07 -9.48
CA ASP A 379 11.78 -18.20 -10.42
C ASP A 379 10.46 -17.50 -10.00
N SER A 380 10.47 -16.69 -8.93
CA SER A 380 9.30 -15.95 -8.45
C SER A 380 9.19 -14.54 -9.02
N ALA A 381 9.85 -14.26 -10.14
CA ALA A 381 9.78 -12.98 -10.84
C ALA A 381 10.02 -13.13 -12.34
N THR A 382 9.48 -12.18 -13.10
CA THR A 382 9.76 -12.02 -14.53
C THR A 382 10.75 -10.87 -14.75
N ARG A 383 11.59 -11.00 -15.77
CA ARG A 383 12.55 -9.96 -16.15
C ARG A 383 11.83 -8.69 -16.61
N ALA A 384 12.13 -7.56 -15.98
CA ALA A 384 11.59 -6.28 -16.35
C ALA A 384 12.39 -5.62 -17.48
N LYS A 385 11.67 -5.09 -18.48
CA LYS A 385 12.20 -4.23 -19.53
C LYS A 385 11.78 -2.77 -19.31
N THR A 386 10.59 -2.57 -18.74
CA THR A 386 10.00 -1.26 -18.41
C THR A 386 9.56 -1.24 -16.95
N LEU A 387 9.00 -0.13 -16.52
CA LEU A 387 8.42 -0.01 -15.16
C LEU A 387 7.11 -0.79 -15.01
N LEU A 388 6.37 -1.02 -16.11
CA LEU A 388 5.06 -1.68 -16.08
C LEU A 388 5.17 -3.19 -16.14
N PRO A 389 4.53 -3.93 -15.21
CA PRO A 389 4.40 -5.38 -15.26
C PRO A 389 3.38 -5.82 -16.32
N ALA A 390 3.42 -7.09 -16.70
CA ALA A 390 2.53 -7.68 -17.72
C ALA A 390 1.02 -7.57 -17.37
N ALA A 391 0.68 -7.40 -16.10
CA ALA A 391 -0.70 -7.18 -15.66
C ALA A 391 -1.20 -5.75 -15.90
N SER A 392 -0.33 -4.79 -16.26
CA SER A 392 -0.74 -3.44 -16.61
C SER A 392 -1.34 -3.39 -18.02
N TRP A 393 -2.44 -2.66 -18.17
CA TRP A 393 -3.09 -2.48 -19.48
C TRP A 393 -2.23 -1.73 -20.52
N ALA A 394 -1.23 -0.94 -20.08
CA ALA A 394 -0.27 -0.27 -20.96
C ALA A 394 1.08 -1.02 -21.08
N PHE A 395 1.11 -2.32 -20.70
CA PHE A 395 2.32 -3.12 -20.81
C PHE A 395 2.83 -3.21 -22.26
N GLN A 396 4.14 -3.12 -22.42
CA GLN A 396 4.81 -3.18 -23.71
C GLN A 396 5.78 -4.37 -23.73
N ASN A 397 5.39 -5.44 -24.42
CA ASN A 397 6.19 -6.67 -24.49
C ASN A 397 7.44 -6.50 -25.39
N ASP A 398 7.34 -5.68 -26.44
CA ASP A 398 8.38 -5.38 -27.42
C ASP A 398 9.29 -4.22 -27.04
N ALA A 399 9.24 -3.74 -25.79
CA ALA A 399 10.09 -2.68 -25.29
C ALA A 399 11.58 -3.07 -25.36
N ASP A 400 12.42 -2.07 -25.66
CA ASP A 400 13.87 -2.20 -25.65
C ASP A 400 14.39 -2.45 -24.23
N ASP A 401 15.48 -3.23 -24.13
CA ASP A 401 16.18 -3.51 -22.88
C ASP A 401 17.70 -3.54 -23.13
N THR A 402 18.46 -3.12 -22.12
CA THR A 402 19.92 -3.17 -22.19
C THR A 402 20.41 -4.61 -22.02
N ALA A 403 21.03 -5.15 -23.07
CA ALA A 403 21.62 -6.47 -23.04
C ALA A 403 22.91 -6.52 -22.21
N TYR A 404 23.15 -7.63 -21.53
CA TYR A 404 24.44 -7.89 -20.87
C TYR A 404 25.58 -7.92 -21.90
N ASN A 405 26.48 -6.97 -21.78
CA ASN A 405 27.66 -6.85 -22.67
C ASN A 405 28.81 -6.12 -21.93
N PRO A 406 29.66 -6.85 -21.20
CA PRO A 406 30.77 -6.25 -20.45
C PRO A 406 31.83 -5.60 -21.34
N VAL A 407 31.93 -5.98 -22.63
CA VAL A 407 32.85 -5.32 -23.57
C VAL A 407 32.33 -3.94 -23.92
N LEU A 408 31.04 -3.82 -24.23
CA LEU A 408 30.38 -2.53 -24.47
C LEU A 408 30.45 -1.65 -23.22
N ALA A 409 30.23 -2.22 -22.04
CA ALA A 409 30.30 -1.51 -20.75
C ALA A 409 31.66 -0.83 -20.57
N ARG A 410 32.77 -1.57 -20.73
CA ARG A 410 34.13 -1.00 -20.65
C ARG A 410 34.37 0.10 -21.66
N LYS A 411 33.88 -0.11 -22.91
CA LYS A 411 34.01 0.91 -23.97
C LYS A 411 33.28 2.20 -23.59
N LEU A 412 32.02 2.12 -23.18
CA LEU A 412 31.21 3.29 -22.79
C LEU A 412 31.81 4.06 -21.60
N LEU A 413 32.34 3.33 -20.58
CA LEU A 413 33.03 3.96 -19.45
C LEU A 413 34.28 4.73 -19.92
N ALA A 414 35.10 4.13 -20.80
CA ALA A 414 36.29 4.77 -21.33
C ALA A 414 35.96 6.00 -22.20
N ASP A 415 34.96 5.87 -23.07
CA ASP A 415 34.49 6.98 -23.95
C ASP A 415 33.92 8.14 -23.10
N ALA A 416 33.27 7.84 -21.96
CA ALA A 416 32.79 8.81 -20.98
C ALA A 416 33.89 9.40 -20.08
N GLY A 417 35.15 8.98 -20.25
CA GLY A 417 36.31 9.47 -19.46
C GLY A 417 36.35 8.92 -18.02
N VAL A 418 35.60 7.87 -17.71
CA VAL A 418 35.62 7.21 -16.40
C VAL A 418 36.88 6.33 -16.30
N LYS A 419 37.74 6.63 -15.35
CA LYS A 419 39.01 5.88 -15.15
C LYS A 419 38.74 4.50 -14.55
N ALA A 420 39.54 3.50 -14.93
CA ALA A 420 39.54 2.21 -14.25
C ALA A 420 39.85 2.39 -12.74
N GLY A 421 39.14 1.65 -11.90
CA GLY A 421 39.17 1.83 -10.44
C GLY A 421 38.27 2.96 -9.93
N PHE A 422 37.39 3.50 -10.77
CA PHE A 422 36.34 4.41 -10.30
C PHE A 422 35.52 3.74 -9.21
N SER A 423 35.31 4.45 -8.10
CA SER A 423 34.59 3.94 -6.94
C SER A 423 33.19 4.54 -6.83
N MET A 424 32.20 3.70 -6.49
CA MET A 424 30.81 4.10 -6.22
C MET A 424 30.19 3.31 -5.08
N THR A 425 29.08 3.81 -4.55
CA THR A 425 28.26 3.10 -3.58
C THR A 425 27.03 2.46 -4.22
N ILE A 426 26.71 1.22 -3.80
CA ILE A 426 25.42 0.58 -4.06
C ILE A 426 24.69 0.49 -2.72
N TRP A 427 23.59 1.22 -2.61
CA TRP A 427 22.78 1.16 -1.41
C TRP A 427 21.77 0.02 -1.53
N ALA A 428 21.85 -0.93 -0.58
CA ALA A 428 20.95 -2.08 -0.51
C ALA A 428 19.95 -1.89 0.63
N MET A 429 18.67 -1.95 0.32
CA MET A 429 17.61 -1.84 1.34
C MET A 429 17.73 -2.98 2.35
N PRO A 430 17.54 -2.71 3.67
CA PRO A 430 17.76 -3.69 4.74
C PRO A 430 16.56 -4.61 4.98
N VAL A 431 15.43 -4.38 4.29
CA VAL A 431 14.16 -5.08 4.48
C VAL A 431 13.79 -5.89 3.25
N GLU A 432 13.15 -7.02 3.48
CA GLU A 432 12.60 -7.86 2.41
C GLU A 432 11.32 -7.24 1.88
N ARG A 433 11.16 -7.22 0.55
CA ARG A 433 9.94 -6.79 -0.15
C ARG A 433 9.68 -7.72 -1.33
N SER A 434 8.42 -7.84 -1.75
CA SER A 434 8.08 -8.65 -2.93
C SER A 434 8.90 -8.25 -4.15
N TYR A 435 9.02 -6.95 -4.41
CA TYR A 435 9.78 -6.42 -5.54
C TYR A 435 11.32 -6.57 -5.42
N ASN A 436 11.86 -6.83 -4.23
CA ASN A 436 13.25 -7.20 -4.01
C ASN A 436 13.39 -7.98 -2.70
N PRO A 437 13.39 -9.32 -2.77
CA PRO A 437 13.43 -10.16 -1.57
C PRO A 437 14.79 -10.19 -0.90
N ASN A 438 15.89 -9.84 -1.62
CA ASN A 438 17.23 -9.81 -1.04
C ASN A 438 18.13 -8.80 -1.76
N ALA A 439 17.99 -7.53 -1.40
CA ALA A 439 18.76 -6.44 -1.99
C ALA A 439 20.28 -6.55 -1.71
N THR A 440 20.66 -7.09 -0.57
CA THR A 440 22.08 -7.31 -0.25
C THR A 440 22.71 -8.34 -1.19
N LYS A 441 22.05 -9.47 -1.40
CA LYS A 441 22.51 -10.49 -2.35
C LYS A 441 22.59 -9.95 -3.78
N MET A 442 21.60 -9.16 -4.19
CA MET A 442 21.61 -8.49 -5.49
C MET A 442 22.80 -7.53 -5.62
N ALA A 443 23.07 -6.72 -4.58
CA ALA A 443 24.21 -5.81 -4.55
C ALA A 443 25.56 -6.54 -4.64
N GLU A 444 25.73 -7.67 -3.97
CA GLU A 444 26.93 -8.50 -4.04
C GLU A 444 27.20 -9.04 -5.46
N LEU A 445 26.14 -9.45 -6.15
CA LEU A 445 26.24 -9.90 -7.55
C LEU A 445 26.60 -8.75 -8.48
N ILE A 446 25.93 -7.59 -8.34
CA ILE A 446 26.23 -6.39 -9.12
C ILE A 446 27.67 -5.92 -8.84
N GLN A 447 28.09 -5.88 -7.59
CA GLN A 447 29.49 -5.53 -7.21
C GLN A 447 30.51 -6.40 -7.96
N ARG A 448 30.25 -7.71 -8.08
CA ARG A 448 31.13 -8.61 -8.83
C ARG A 448 31.17 -8.27 -10.32
N TYR A 449 30.01 -8.07 -10.95
CA TYR A 449 29.94 -7.66 -12.36
C TYR A 449 30.64 -6.33 -12.63
N LEU A 450 30.49 -5.36 -11.74
CA LEU A 450 31.13 -4.06 -11.86
C LEU A 450 32.66 -4.14 -11.77
N ARG A 451 33.17 -5.00 -10.90
CA ARG A 451 34.62 -5.26 -10.81
C ARG A 451 35.21 -5.79 -12.11
N ASP A 452 34.45 -6.63 -12.83
CA ASP A 452 34.88 -7.19 -14.12
C ASP A 452 35.00 -6.14 -15.22
N VAL A 453 34.36 -4.98 -15.05
CA VAL A 453 34.46 -3.84 -15.97
C VAL A 453 35.29 -2.68 -15.42
N GLY A 454 35.99 -2.88 -14.29
CA GLY A 454 36.93 -1.90 -13.70
C GLY A 454 36.27 -0.85 -12.82
N VAL A 455 35.06 -1.12 -12.29
CA VAL A 455 34.35 -0.26 -11.32
C VAL A 455 34.39 -0.91 -9.93
N GLU A 456 34.80 -0.15 -8.92
CA GLU A 456 34.83 -0.59 -7.53
C GLU A 456 33.58 -0.12 -6.79
N ALA A 457 32.69 -1.05 -6.44
CA ALA A 457 31.47 -0.75 -5.72
C ALA A 457 31.58 -1.10 -4.24
N THR A 458 31.09 -0.21 -3.36
CA THR A 458 30.94 -0.46 -1.92
C THR A 458 29.46 -0.59 -1.59
N ILE A 459 29.10 -1.69 -0.91
CA ILE A 459 27.70 -1.92 -0.49
C ILE A 459 27.45 -1.17 0.81
N VAL A 460 26.36 -0.38 0.84
CA VAL A 460 25.93 0.42 1.99
C VAL A 460 24.51 0.02 2.38
N SER A 461 24.28 -0.15 3.66
CA SER A 461 22.96 -0.37 4.23
C SER A 461 22.85 0.32 5.60
N TYR A 462 21.62 0.68 5.99
CA TYR A 462 21.28 1.31 7.26
C TYR A 462 20.01 0.65 7.79
N ASP A 463 19.57 0.97 9.02
CA ASP A 463 18.19 0.67 9.41
C ASP A 463 17.19 1.37 8.47
N TRP A 464 15.99 0.80 8.32
CA TRP A 464 15.03 1.24 7.29
C TRP A 464 14.68 2.73 7.38
N THR A 465 14.48 3.26 8.57
CA THR A 465 14.12 4.67 8.78
C THR A 465 15.26 5.60 8.36
N THR A 466 16.47 5.30 8.80
CA THR A 466 17.69 6.04 8.43
C THR A 466 17.97 5.92 6.93
N PHE A 467 17.81 4.71 6.36
CA PHE A 467 17.99 4.46 4.93
C PHE A 467 17.07 5.34 4.08
N ARG A 468 15.77 5.40 4.40
CA ARG A 468 14.80 6.24 3.67
C ARG A 468 15.11 7.73 3.77
N ARG A 469 15.48 8.20 4.97
CA ARG A 469 15.85 9.60 5.19
C ARG A 469 17.08 10.00 4.37
N HIS A 470 18.14 9.21 4.40
CA HIS A 470 19.35 9.48 3.64
C HIS A 470 19.12 9.40 2.11
N LEU A 471 18.24 8.51 1.63
CA LEU A 471 17.82 8.50 0.23
C LEU A 471 17.11 9.78 -0.16
N GLN A 472 16.24 10.31 0.70
CA GLN A 472 15.55 11.58 0.47
C GLN A 472 16.54 12.76 0.42
N GLU A 473 17.59 12.71 1.22
CA GLU A 473 18.69 13.67 1.23
C GLU A 473 19.65 13.52 0.01
N GLY A 474 19.47 12.50 -0.84
CA GLY A 474 20.28 12.26 -2.04
C GLY A 474 21.73 11.87 -1.73
N LEU A 475 21.99 11.19 -0.62
CA LEU A 475 23.36 10.83 -0.20
C LEU A 475 23.96 9.63 -0.94
N HIS A 476 23.12 8.85 -1.64
CA HIS A 476 23.52 7.67 -2.40
C HIS A 476 24.10 8.03 -3.78
N ASP A 477 24.98 7.15 -4.30
CA ASP A 477 25.36 7.13 -5.72
C ASP A 477 24.38 6.30 -6.54
N SER A 478 24.05 5.12 -6.03
CA SER A 478 23.00 4.26 -6.60
C SER A 478 22.26 3.48 -5.51
N VAL A 479 21.04 3.02 -5.81
CA VAL A 479 20.21 2.28 -4.85
C VAL A 479 19.43 1.15 -5.50
N LEU A 480 19.42 -0.01 -4.84
CA LEU A 480 18.56 -1.14 -5.14
C LEU A 480 17.30 -1.04 -4.29
N ILE A 481 16.18 -0.76 -4.93
CA ILE A 481 14.88 -0.55 -4.30
C ILE A 481 13.78 -0.92 -5.32
N GLY A 482 12.53 -0.66 -5.01
CA GLY A 482 11.43 -0.87 -5.93
C GLY A 482 10.19 -0.10 -5.54
N TRP A 483 9.11 -0.43 -6.22
CA TRP A 483 7.79 0.14 -6.05
C TRP A 483 6.74 -0.95 -6.12
N SER A 484 5.72 -0.88 -5.33
CA SER A 484 4.44 -1.56 -5.54
C SER A 484 3.41 -0.51 -5.90
N ALA A 485 2.65 -0.75 -6.95
CA ALA A 485 1.60 0.17 -7.35
C ALA A 485 0.52 0.26 -6.27
N ASP A 486 -0.02 1.45 -6.10
CA ASP A 486 -1.11 1.74 -5.17
C ASP A 486 -2.47 1.71 -5.88
N ASN A 487 -2.44 1.69 -7.22
CA ASN A 487 -3.60 1.57 -8.09
C ASN A 487 -3.23 0.95 -9.45
N GLY A 488 -4.21 0.67 -10.31
CA GLY A 488 -4.00 0.04 -11.62
C GLY A 488 -3.62 1.00 -12.75
N ASP A 489 -3.50 2.29 -12.50
CA ASP A 489 -3.14 3.26 -13.53
C ASP A 489 -1.62 3.26 -13.77
N PRO A 490 -1.15 3.22 -15.03
CA PRO A 490 0.26 3.30 -15.35
C PRO A 490 0.97 4.53 -14.79
N ASP A 491 0.28 5.66 -14.64
CA ASP A 491 0.85 6.89 -14.06
C ASP A 491 1.42 6.65 -12.66
N ASN A 492 0.84 5.71 -11.90
CA ASN A 492 1.30 5.34 -10.55
C ASN A 492 2.69 4.68 -10.53
N PHE A 493 3.17 4.15 -11.66
CA PHE A 493 4.55 3.67 -11.80
C PHE A 493 5.50 4.77 -12.28
N TYR A 494 5.03 5.66 -13.16
CA TYR A 494 5.91 6.63 -13.80
C TYR A 494 6.08 7.90 -12.98
N ARG A 495 4.98 8.53 -12.57
CA ARG A 495 5.00 9.84 -11.92
C ARG A 495 5.67 9.83 -10.55
N PRO A 496 5.31 8.94 -9.60
CA PRO A 496 5.96 8.92 -8.29
C PRO A 496 7.45 8.59 -8.34
N LEU A 497 7.88 7.81 -9.34
CA LEU A 497 9.25 7.32 -9.41
C LEU A 497 10.21 8.26 -10.11
N LEU A 498 9.76 9.02 -11.13
CA LEU A 498 10.67 9.72 -12.02
C LEU A 498 10.24 11.15 -12.42
N SER A 499 9.04 11.64 -12.04
CA SER A 499 8.70 13.05 -12.31
C SER A 499 9.59 14.01 -11.52
N CYS A 500 9.76 15.22 -12.04
CA CYS A 500 10.48 16.29 -11.36
C CYS A 500 9.85 16.61 -9.99
N GLY A 501 8.52 16.61 -9.90
CA GLY A 501 7.76 16.82 -8.67
C GLY A 501 7.99 15.75 -7.59
N ALA A 502 8.41 14.56 -7.99
CA ALA A 502 8.69 13.46 -7.06
C ALA A 502 10.06 13.54 -6.38
N ILE A 503 10.95 14.43 -6.78
CA ILE A 503 12.25 14.63 -6.11
C ILE A 503 12.07 15.22 -4.71
N PRO A 504 11.37 16.35 -4.52
CA PRO A 504 11.16 16.91 -3.17
C PRO A 504 10.35 16.00 -2.25
N SER A 505 9.40 15.22 -2.81
CA SER A 505 8.63 14.23 -2.03
C SER A 505 9.50 13.08 -1.52
N GLY A 506 10.63 12.85 -2.17
CA GLY A 506 11.60 11.81 -1.84
C GLY A 506 11.23 10.43 -2.37
N THR A 507 10.32 10.32 -3.34
CA THR A 507 9.98 9.05 -4.01
C THR A 507 10.82 8.82 -5.27
N ASN A 508 11.25 9.87 -5.96
CA ASN A 508 12.19 9.79 -7.08
C ASN A 508 13.64 9.56 -6.59
N ARG A 509 14.02 8.30 -6.52
CA ARG A 509 15.36 7.88 -6.04
C ARG A 509 16.47 8.06 -7.08
N ALA A 510 16.12 8.34 -8.33
CA ALA A 510 17.09 8.67 -9.36
C ALA A 510 17.52 10.15 -9.31
N MET A 511 16.82 11.00 -8.55
CA MET A 511 17.01 12.46 -8.54
C MET A 511 16.99 13.06 -9.95
N TRP A 512 16.33 12.35 -10.89
CA TRP A 512 16.24 12.70 -12.29
C TRP A 512 15.04 13.59 -12.57
N CYS A 513 15.21 14.59 -13.44
CA CYS A 513 14.15 15.50 -13.85
C CYS A 513 14.22 15.74 -15.35
N SER A 514 13.10 15.63 -16.05
CA SER A 514 12.96 15.92 -17.46
C SER A 514 11.59 16.54 -17.74
N GLU A 515 11.58 17.76 -18.29
CA GLU A 515 10.35 18.45 -18.67
C GLU A 515 9.60 17.69 -19.78
N ASP A 516 10.30 17.07 -20.74
CA ASP A 516 9.69 16.25 -21.79
C ASP A 516 8.96 15.02 -21.18
N TYR A 517 9.57 14.42 -20.16
CA TYR A 517 8.97 13.30 -19.44
C TYR A 517 7.69 13.74 -18.70
N ASP A 518 7.77 14.81 -17.92
CA ASP A 518 6.63 15.35 -17.17
C ASP A 518 5.51 15.78 -18.12
N LYS A 519 5.86 16.34 -19.31
CA LYS A 519 4.88 16.68 -20.34
C LYS A 519 4.14 15.45 -20.83
N LEU A 520 4.85 14.37 -21.20
CA LEU A 520 4.22 13.11 -21.65
C LEU A 520 3.27 12.55 -20.58
N LEU A 521 3.68 12.54 -19.31
CA LEU A 521 2.81 12.10 -18.23
C LEU A 521 1.56 12.98 -18.08
N ASN A 522 1.72 14.30 -18.23
CA ASN A 522 0.59 15.21 -18.18
C ASN A 522 -0.35 15.02 -19.37
N ASP A 523 0.19 14.83 -20.58
CA ASP A 523 -0.60 14.56 -21.78
C ASP A 523 -1.41 13.26 -21.63
N ALA A 524 -0.84 12.20 -21.03
CA ALA A 524 -1.52 10.95 -20.77
C ALA A 524 -2.72 11.08 -19.81
N LEU A 525 -2.73 12.07 -18.93
CA LEU A 525 -3.85 12.31 -18.00
C LEU A 525 -4.99 13.17 -18.58
N GLN A 526 -4.80 13.76 -19.79
CA GLN A 526 -5.80 14.62 -20.42
C GLN A 526 -6.87 13.84 -21.18
N THR A 527 -6.69 12.55 -21.36
CA THR A 527 -7.62 11.68 -22.10
C THR A 527 -7.93 10.42 -21.28
N ASP A 528 -9.15 9.88 -21.46
CA ASP A 528 -9.54 8.57 -20.93
C ASP A 528 -9.40 7.47 -21.99
N ASP A 529 -9.04 7.83 -23.23
CA ASP A 529 -8.84 6.87 -24.30
C ASP A 529 -7.58 6.00 -24.01
N ILE A 530 -7.80 4.72 -23.80
CA ILE A 530 -6.76 3.75 -23.42
C ILE A 530 -5.73 3.57 -24.55
N GLU A 531 -6.14 3.64 -25.83
CA GLU A 531 -5.22 3.47 -26.95
C GLU A 531 -4.30 4.69 -27.07
N GLU A 532 -4.86 5.89 -26.94
CA GLU A 532 -4.10 7.15 -26.93
C GLU A 532 -3.13 7.18 -25.74
N ARG A 533 -3.58 6.87 -24.53
CA ARG A 533 -2.74 6.78 -23.34
C ARG A 533 -1.61 5.74 -23.51
N THR A 534 -1.93 4.57 -24.06
CA THR A 534 -0.95 3.52 -24.33
C THR A 534 0.13 4.00 -25.31
N ALA A 535 -0.26 4.74 -26.35
CA ALA A 535 0.69 5.32 -27.31
C ALA A 535 1.63 6.34 -26.64
N ILE A 536 1.14 7.14 -25.70
CA ILE A 536 1.94 8.07 -24.92
C ILE A 536 2.91 7.32 -23.99
N TYR A 537 2.46 6.29 -23.28
CA TYR A 537 3.34 5.50 -22.41
C TYR A 537 4.42 4.73 -23.18
N ARG A 538 4.20 4.39 -24.44
CA ARG A 538 5.26 3.88 -25.33
C ARG A 538 6.35 4.92 -25.58
N GLN A 539 5.98 6.20 -25.73
CA GLN A 539 6.95 7.30 -25.86
C GLN A 539 7.71 7.50 -24.54
N VAL A 540 7.02 7.41 -23.41
CA VAL A 540 7.66 7.44 -22.07
C VAL A 540 8.71 6.33 -21.94
N ASN A 541 8.37 5.09 -22.29
CA ASN A 541 9.32 3.97 -22.23
C ASN A 541 10.54 4.17 -23.13
N ARG A 542 10.35 4.72 -24.35
CA ARG A 542 11.45 5.05 -25.26
C ARG A 542 12.38 6.09 -24.64
N LEU A 543 11.82 7.17 -24.09
CA LEU A 543 12.60 8.20 -23.41
C LEU A 543 13.38 7.64 -22.22
N LEU A 544 12.77 6.76 -21.42
CA LEU A 544 13.43 6.11 -20.30
C LEU A 544 14.55 5.16 -20.74
N TYR A 545 14.39 4.44 -21.83
CA TYR A 545 15.45 3.62 -22.42
C TYR A 545 16.64 4.48 -22.89
N GLU A 546 16.38 5.64 -23.49
CA GLU A 546 17.42 6.57 -23.95
C GLU A 546 18.15 7.27 -22.80
N ARG A 547 17.43 7.69 -21.76
CA ARG A 547 17.98 8.46 -20.63
C ARG A 547 18.48 7.60 -19.47
N LEU A 548 17.91 6.45 -19.29
CA LEU A 548 18.24 5.40 -18.32
C LEU A 548 18.52 5.93 -16.89
N PRO A 549 17.60 6.65 -16.24
CA PRO A 549 17.80 7.11 -14.86
C PRO A 549 17.81 5.94 -13.86
N LEU A 550 17.22 4.83 -14.23
CA LEU A 550 17.21 3.57 -13.48
C LEU A 550 17.22 2.38 -14.45
N VAL A 551 17.62 1.21 -13.94
CA VAL A 551 17.57 -0.07 -14.64
C VAL A 551 16.41 -0.88 -14.07
N PRO A 552 15.32 -1.14 -14.82
CA PRO A 552 14.30 -2.10 -14.44
C PRO A 552 14.93 -3.50 -14.30
N ILE A 553 14.65 -4.22 -13.21
CA ILE A 553 15.25 -5.55 -12.97
C ILE A 553 14.17 -6.64 -13.05
N ALA A 554 13.14 -6.56 -12.21
CA ALA A 554 12.17 -7.65 -12.06
C ALA A 554 10.77 -7.17 -11.68
N HIS A 555 9.76 -7.87 -12.20
CA HIS A 555 8.39 -7.86 -11.71
C HIS A 555 8.14 -9.16 -10.96
N ALA A 556 7.96 -9.07 -9.64
CA ALA A 556 7.87 -10.24 -8.77
C ALA A 556 6.43 -10.63 -8.48
N TYR A 557 6.21 -11.93 -8.26
CA TYR A 557 4.97 -12.43 -7.71
C TYR A 557 4.79 -11.94 -6.26
N ARG A 558 3.55 -11.82 -5.84
CA ARG A 558 3.18 -11.61 -4.44
C ARG A 558 2.74 -12.91 -3.83
N TYR A 559 3.19 -13.14 -2.61
CA TYR A 559 2.86 -14.31 -1.81
C TYR A 559 2.23 -13.87 -0.49
N GLN A 560 1.20 -14.62 -0.09
CA GLN A 560 0.59 -14.51 1.23
C GLN A 560 0.49 -15.91 1.83
N ALA A 561 1.19 -16.14 2.92
CA ALA A 561 1.14 -17.41 3.64
C ALA A 561 0.23 -17.29 4.86
N TYR A 562 -0.68 -18.24 5.03
CA TYR A 562 -1.62 -18.27 6.13
C TYR A 562 -2.12 -19.69 6.42
N ARG A 563 -2.68 -19.89 7.60
CA ARG A 563 -3.26 -21.14 8.03
C ARG A 563 -4.64 -21.35 7.39
N ASN A 564 -4.97 -22.60 7.09
CA ASN A 564 -6.22 -22.98 6.43
C ASN A 564 -7.48 -22.65 7.23
N GLU A 565 -7.34 -22.40 8.56
CA GLU A 565 -8.44 -21.93 9.39
C GLU A 565 -8.90 -20.50 9.06
N LEU A 566 -8.10 -19.72 8.29
CA LEU A 566 -8.49 -18.39 7.82
C LEU A 566 -9.24 -18.50 6.49
N GLU A 567 -10.51 -18.13 6.49
CA GLU A 567 -11.35 -18.04 5.30
C GLU A 567 -11.53 -16.57 4.87
N GLY A 568 -11.64 -16.33 3.57
CA GLY A 568 -11.79 -14.96 3.03
C GLY A 568 -10.48 -14.17 2.91
N MET A 569 -9.32 -14.81 3.12
CA MET A 569 -8.02 -14.18 2.83
C MET A 569 -7.86 -13.97 1.34
N THR A 570 -7.60 -12.74 0.92
CA THR A 570 -7.35 -12.37 -0.48
C THR A 570 -6.00 -11.68 -0.63
N ILE A 571 -5.34 -11.90 -1.77
CA ILE A 571 -4.14 -11.11 -2.14
C ILE A 571 -4.60 -9.88 -2.91
N ASN A 572 -4.35 -8.71 -2.33
CA ASN A 572 -4.53 -7.45 -3.04
C ASN A 572 -3.39 -7.27 -4.07
N PRO A 573 -3.68 -7.08 -5.37
CA PRO A 573 -2.64 -6.88 -6.40
C PRO A 573 -1.78 -5.63 -6.15
N PHE A 574 -2.34 -4.60 -5.50
CA PHE A 574 -1.64 -3.34 -5.21
C PHE A 574 -0.80 -3.37 -3.94
N GLY A 575 -0.93 -4.34 -3.09
CA GLY A 575 -0.23 -4.40 -1.81
C GLY A 575 -1.18 -4.45 -0.63
N GLY A 576 -0.59 -4.49 0.56
CA GLY A 576 -1.36 -4.53 1.79
C GLY A 576 -1.96 -5.90 2.11
N VAL A 577 -2.36 -6.06 3.36
CA VAL A 577 -3.13 -7.21 3.86
C VAL A 577 -4.44 -6.70 4.46
N ARG A 578 -5.55 -7.36 4.15
CA ARG A 578 -6.90 -6.99 4.62
C ARG A 578 -7.46 -8.11 5.48
N PHE A 579 -7.93 -7.76 6.68
CA PHE A 579 -8.57 -8.71 7.61
C PHE A 579 -10.07 -8.42 7.83
N GLY A 580 -10.61 -7.37 7.23
CA GLY A 580 -11.99 -6.91 7.45
C GLY A 580 -13.06 -7.96 7.20
N GLY A 581 -12.93 -8.75 6.14
CA GLY A 581 -13.86 -9.83 5.79
C GLY A 581 -13.40 -11.24 6.16
N VAL A 582 -12.25 -11.36 6.85
CA VAL A 582 -11.67 -12.66 7.19
C VAL A 582 -12.43 -13.29 8.36
N LYS A 583 -12.73 -14.59 8.23
CA LYS A 583 -13.33 -15.43 9.27
C LYS A 583 -12.31 -16.49 9.70
N LYS A 584 -12.40 -16.95 10.94
CA LYS A 584 -11.57 -18.05 11.43
C LYS A 584 -12.47 -19.26 11.69
N ALA A 585 -12.21 -20.36 10.96
CA ALA A 585 -12.86 -21.64 11.23
C ALA A 585 -12.39 -22.19 12.58
N LEU A 586 -13.31 -22.74 13.38
CA LEU A 586 -13.05 -23.33 14.70
C LEU A 586 -12.60 -24.79 14.58
#